data_9f2bd598499e2f09803c3c76fc8e1f1b
#
_entry.id   9f2bd598499e2f09803c3c76fc8e1f1b
#
_cell.length_a   1.000
_cell.length_b   1.000
_cell.length_c   1.000
_cell.angle_alpha   90.00
_cell.angle_beta   90.00
_cell.angle_gamma   90.00
#
_symmetry.space_group_name_H-M   'P 1'
#
loop_
_entity.id
_entity.type
_entity.pdbx_description
1 polymer ?
#
loop_
_entity_poly.entity_id
_entity_poly.type
_entity_poly.pdbx_seq_one_letter_code
_entity_poly.pdbx_strand_id
1 'polypeptide(L)'
;DKLSCSLAYENLLKSKINISSKNDPIYNMKSIKNNVEISNITKSHIFDGIAVTKFLYWIKKCRKNITELAAEKKLEYFRKKNQNYLYPSFNTISASGSNGAIIHYRATRSSNRLIKKKDIFLCDSGGQYKYGTTDITRTMSLNKQTKKIKNIFTYVLKGHIAVASANLNKIKRANLLDNLARKFLNKKGLDYP
;
A
#
# COMPACT_ATOMS: atom_id res chain seq x y z
N ASP A 1 4.92 -9.35 26.11
CA ASP A 1 4.80 -7.97 25.64
C ASP A 1 3.37 -7.46 25.84
N LYS A 2 3.21 -6.29 26.46
CA LYS A 2 1.88 -5.68 26.74
C LYS A 2 1.11 -5.30 25.48
N LEU A 3 1.78 -5.09 24.36
CA LEU A 3 1.14 -4.70 23.10
C LEU A 3 0.59 -5.90 22.32
N SER A 4 1.08 -7.10 22.62
CA SER A 4 0.72 -8.32 21.88
C SER A 4 0.08 -9.41 22.73
N CYS A 5 0.15 -9.30 24.05
CA CYS A 5 -0.47 -10.25 24.96
C CYS A 5 -1.90 -9.81 25.32
N SER A 6 -2.88 -10.69 25.15
CA SER A 6 -4.24 -10.38 25.58
C SER A 6 -4.35 -10.32 27.11
N LEU A 7 -5.19 -9.42 27.60
CA LEU A 7 -5.43 -9.27 29.04
C LEU A 7 -5.98 -10.56 29.67
N ALA A 8 -6.71 -11.37 28.93
CA ALA A 8 -7.21 -12.66 29.41
C ALA A 8 -6.08 -13.63 29.75
N TYR A 9 -5.05 -13.72 28.88
CA TYR A 9 -3.86 -14.55 29.18
C TYR A 9 -3.05 -13.98 30.33
N GLU A 10 -2.87 -12.67 30.41
CA GLU A 10 -2.19 -12.05 31.55
C GLU A 10 -2.88 -12.38 32.86
N ASN A 11 -4.19 -12.24 32.93
CA ASN A 11 -4.96 -12.56 34.16
C ASN A 11 -4.92 -14.04 34.51
N LEU A 12 -4.97 -14.94 33.53
CA LEU A 12 -4.87 -16.38 33.74
C LEU A 12 -3.50 -16.79 34.32
N LEU A 13 -2.44 -16.14 33.89
CA LEU A 13 -1.07 -16.48 34.25
C LEU A 13 -0.60 -15.83 35.56
N LYS A 14 -1.07 -14.61 35.87
CA LYS A 14 -0.67 -13.86 37.08
C LYS A 14 -0.82 -14.64 38.39
N SER A 15 -1.80 -15.52 38.47
CA SER A 15 -2.02 -16.36 39.66
C SER A 15 -1.08 -17.56 39.76
N LYS A 16 -0.36 -17.90 38.68
CA LYS A 16 0.44 -19.13 38.58
C LYS A 16 1.94 -18.86 38.42
N ILE A 17 2.32 -17.73 37.83
CA ILE A 17 3.72 -17.40 37.52
C ILE A 17 4.00 -15.90 37.69
N ASN A 18 5.26 -15.56 37.96
CA ASN A 18 5.72 -14.18 37.91
C ASN A 18 5.86 -13.72 36.48
N ILE A 19 5.12 -12.68 36.09
CA ILE A 19 5.12 -12.12 34.72
C ILE A 19 6.07 -10.93 34.66
N SER A 20 7.13 -11.06 33.86
CA SER A 20 8.02 -9.94 33.50
C SER A 20 7.54 -9.29 32.19
N SER A 21 7.18 -8.00 32.24
CA SER A 21 6.76 -7.26 31.05
C SER A 21 7.96 -6.68 30.33
N LYS A 22 8.23 -7.19 29.12
CA LYS A 22 9.33 -6.72 28.25
C LYS A 22 8.82 -6.62 26.81
N ASN A 23 9.50 -5.84 25.98
CA ASN A 23 9.25 -5.84 24.54
C ASN A 23 9.61 -7.20 23.95
N ASP A 24 8.78 -7.69 23.03
CA ASP A 24 9.05 -8.95 22.35
C ASP A 24 10.32 -8.81 21.48
N PRO A 25 11.38 -9.58 21.75
CA PRO A 25 12.62 -9.50 20.99
C PRO A 25 12.46 -9.88 19.51
N ILE A 26 11.43 -10.66 19.18
CA ILE A 26 11.15 -11.10 17.81
C ILE A 26 10.84 -9.91 16.91
N TYR A 27 10.21 -8.85 17.40
CA TYR A 27 9.97 -7.64 16.61
C TYR A 27 11.27 -7.02 16.10
N ASN A 28 12.27 -6.88 16.96
CA ASN A 28 13.57 -6.34 16.56
C ASN A 28 14.30 -7.29 15.60
N MET A 29 14.27 -8.59 15.87
CA MET A 29 14.90 -9.60 15.00
C MET A 29 14.27 -9.63 13.60
N LYS A 30 12.95 -9.53 13.49
CA LYS A 30 12.22 -9.46 12.21
C LYS A 30 12.42 -8.14 11.47
N SER A 31 12.67 -7.05 12.18
CA SER A 31 12.82 -5.73 11.54
C SER A 31 14.06 -5.63 10.68
N ILE A 32 15.11 -6.37 11.01
CA ILE A 32 16.39 -6.39 10.28
C ILE A 32 16.43 -7.65 9.40
N LYS A 33 16.25 -7.45 8.09
CA LYS A 33 16.25 -8.55 7.12
C LYS A 33 17.68 -8.99 6.80
N ASN A 34 17.88 -10.30 6.71
CA ASN A 34 19.13 -10.88 6.24
C ASN A 34 19.26 -10.83 4.70
N ASN A 35 20.44 -11.18 4.17
CA ASN A 35 20.70 -11.10 2.72
C ASN A 35 19.78 -12.04 1.90
N VAL A 36 19.38 -13.19 2.44
CA VAL A 36 18.49 -14.13 1.76
C VAL A 36 17.09 -13.53 1.67
N GLU A 37 16.58 -12.96 2.74
CA GLU A 37 15.29 -12.27 2.77
C GLU A 37 15.28 -11.09 1.79
N ILE A 38 16.33 -10.25 1.78
CA ILE A 38 16.46 -9.10 0.87
C ILE A 38 16.43 -9.57 -0.59
N SER A 39 17.24 -10.59 -0.94
CA SER A 39 17.26 -11.15 -2.29
C SER A 39 15.88 -11.68 -2.71
N ASN A 40 15.21 -12.38 -1.84
CA ASN A 40 13.91 -12.97 -2.11
C ASN A 40 12.77 -11.94 -2.20
N ILE A 41 12.77 -10.91 -1.35
CA ILE A 41 11.84 -9.78 -1.45
C ILE A 41 12.05 -9.05 -2.78
N THR A 42 13.30 -8.83 -3.19
CA THR A 42 13.63 -8.21 -4.48
C THR A 42 13.05 -9.02 -5.65
N LYS A 43 13.23 -10.34 -5.66
CA LYS A 43 12.63 -11.23 -6.68
C LYS A 43 11.10 -11.14 -6.71
N SER A 44 10.47 -11.15 -5.54
CA SER A 44 9.01 -11.02 -5.43
C SER A 44 8.50 -9.70 -6.00
N HIS A 45 9.21 -8.59 -5.74
CA HIS A 45 8.85 -7.29 -6.31
C HIS A 45 9.06 -7.21 -7.82
N ILE A 46 10.04 -7.91 -8.38
CA ILE A 46 10.20 -8.02 -9.84
C ILE A 46 9.01 -8.78 -10.45
N PHE A 47 8.61 -9.91 -9.87
CA PHE A 47 7.48 -10.69 -10.35
C PHE A 47 6.17 -9.89 -10.28
N ASP A 48 5.93 -9.24 -9.16
CA ASP A 48 4.73 -8.42 -8.98
C ASP A 48 4.75 -7.17 -9.88
N GLY A 49 5.91 -6.54 -10.01
CA GLY A 49 6.12 -5.41 -10.91
C GLY A 49 5.74 -5.71 -12.36
N ILE A 50 6.04 -6.93 -12.85
CA ILE A 50 5.62 -7.39 -14.18
C ILE A 50 4.08 -7.47 -14.26
N ALA A 51 3.42 -8.03 -13.26
CA ALA A 51 1.96 -8.16 -13.23
C ALA A 51 1.28 -6.79 -13.17
N VAL A 52 1.76 -5.91 -12.28
CA VAL A 52 1.27 -4.53 -12.14
C VAL A 52 1.50 -3.74 -13.42
N THR A 53 2.68 -3.83 -14.06
CA THR A 53 2.97 -3.13 -15.31
C THR A 53 2.02 -3.58 -16.44
N LYS A 54 1.76 -4.88 -16.58
CA LYS A 54 0.79 -5.42 -17.54
C LYS A 54 -0.62 -4.89 -17.24
N PHE A 55 -1.00 -4.83 -15.98
CA PHE A 55 -2.28 -4.27 -15.55
C PHE A 55 -2.40 -2.78 -15.89
N LEU A 56 -1.38 -1.98 -15.58
CA LEU A 56 -1.36 -0.55 -15.86
C LEU A 56 -1.46 -0.25 -17.36
N TYR A 57 -0.78 -1.06 -18.17
CA TYR A 57 -0.90 -0.98 -19.63
C TYR A 57 -2.31 -1.36 -20.10
N TRP A 58 -2.84 -2.48 -19.59
CA TRP A 58 -4.17 -2.95 -19.96
C TRP A 58 -5.26 -1.92 -19.63
N ILE A 59 -5.28 -1.37 -18.41
CA ILE A 59 -6.32 -0.43 -18.00
C ILE A 59 -6.27 0.87 -18.82
N LYS A 60 -5.07 1.33 -19.19
CA LYS A 60 -4.90 2.51 -20.08
C LYS A 60 -5.37 2.28 -21.51
N LYS A 61 -5.22 1.07 -22.02
CA LYS A 61 -5.55 0.73 -23.42
C LYS A 61 -6.96 0.17 -23.57
N CYS A 62 -7.60 -0.24 -22.50
CA CYS A 62 -8.93 -0.82 -22.57
C CYS A 62 -9.97 0.20 -23.05
N ARG A 63 -10.72 -0.17 -24.09
CA ARG A 63 -11.81 0.65 -24.65
C ARG A 63 -13.19 0.29 -24.06
N LYS A 64 -13.29 -0.82 -23.33
CA LYS A 64 -14.52 -1.28 -22.70
C LYS A 64 -14.76 -0.56 -21.37
N ASN A 65 -16.00 -0.54 -20.93
CA ASN A 65 -16.34 -0.09 -19.60
C ASN A 65 -15.75 -1.05 -18.55
N ILE A 66 -14.94 -0.53 -17.66
CA ILE A 66 -14.28 -1.30 -16.59
C ILE A 66 -14.84 -0.81 -15.27
N THR A 67 -15.21 -1.73 -14.39
CA THR A 67 -15.55 -1.41 -13.00
C THR A 67 -14.35 -1.65 -12.08
N GLU A 68 -14.42 -1.12 -10.86
CA GLU A 68 -13.39 -1.31 -9.84
C GLU A 68 -13.16 -2.81 -9.56
N LEU A 69 -14.23 -3.59 -9.38
CA LEU A 69 -14.12 -5.05 -9.19
C LEU A 69 -13.54 -5.77 -10.42
N ALA A 70 -13.87 -5.31 -11.63
CA ALA A 70 -13.29 -5.90 -12.85
C ALA A 70 -11.80 -5.60 -12.97
N ALA A 71 -11.37 -4.41 -12.55
CA ALA A 71 -9.96 -4.02 -12.50
C ALA A 71 -9.18 -4.87 -11.47
N GLU A 72 -9.71 -5.04 -10.27
CA GLU A 72 -9.16 -5.92 -9.23
C GLU A 72 -8.97 -7.35 -9.75
N LYS A 73 -10.03 -7.96 -10.30
CA LYS A 73 -9.97 -9.31 -10.89
C LYS A 73 -8.95 -9.44 -12.01
N LYS A 74 -8.77 -8.36 -12.81
CA LYS A 74 -7.80 -8.37 -13.90
C LYS A 74 -6.36 -8.31 -13.40
N LEU A 75 -6.09 -7.53 -12.36
CA LEU A 75 -4.77 -7.51 -11.73
C LEU A 75 -4.43 -8.87 -11.11
N GLU A 76 -5.38 -9.46 -10.38
CA GLU A 76 -5.25 -10.81 -9.83
C GLU A 76 -4.98 -11.86 -10.91
N TYR A 77 -5.66 -11.76 -12.06
CA TYR A 77 -5.38 -12.62 -13.21
C TYR A 77 -3.93 -12.50 -13.71
N PHE A 78 -3.36 -11.30 -13.74
CA PHE A 78 -1.97 -11.12 -14.15
C PHE A 78 -0.99 -11.70 -13.12
N ARG A 79 -1.27 -11.58 -11.82
CA ARG A 79 -0.47 -12.18 -10.75
C ARG A 79 -0.47 -13.70 -10.82
N LYS A 80 -1.63 -14.31 -11.03
CA LYS A 80 -1.81 -15.78 -11.17
C LYS A 80 -1.06 -16.40 -12.36
N LYS A 81 -0.57 -15.59 -13.31
CA LYS A 81 0.30 -16.09 -14.37
C LYS A 81 1.72 -16.43 -13.90
N ASN A 82 2.11 -16.02 -12.71
CA ASN A 82 3.38 -16.37 -12.11
C ASN A 82 3.21 -17.58 -11.18
N GLN A 83 3.95 -18.65 -11.45
CA GLN A 83 3.89 -19.92 -10.67
C GLN A 83 4.33 -19.77 -9.19
N ASN A 84 4.97 -18.66 -8.85
CA ASN A 84 5.40 -18.36 -7.48
C ASN A 84 4.37 -17.53 -6.70
N TYR A 85 3.32 -17.06 -7.37
CA TYR A 85 2.21 -16.33 -6.74
C TYR A 85 1.31 -17.32 -5.98
N LEU A 86 0.93 -16.96 -4.75
CA LEU A 86 0.09 -17.78 -3.88
C LEU A 86 -1.32 -17.17 -3.74
N TYR A 87 -1.40 -15.96 -3.22
CA TYR A 87 -2.65 -15.24 -2.97
C TYR A 87 -2.39 -13.74 -2.76
N PRO A 88 -3.43 -12.89 -2.71
CA PRO A 88 -3.26 -11.48 -2.38
C PRO A 88 -2.69 -11.30 -0.97
N SER A 89 -1.69 -10.43 -0.78
CA SER A 89 -1.14 -10.13 0.55
C SER A 89 -2.14 -9.38 1.44
N PHE A 90 -3.05 -8.64 0.82
CA PHE A 90 -4.19 -7.97 1.45
C PHE A 90 -5.31 -7.75 0.41
N ASN A 91 -6.49 -7.34 0.88
CA ASN A 91 -7.60 -7.03 -0.02
C ASN A 91 -7.25 -5.83 -0.91
N THR A 92 -7.24 -6.03 -2.22
CA THR A 92 -6.92 -4.99 -3.18
C THR A 92 -7.87 -3.79 -3.05
N ILE A 93 -7.31 -2.60 -2.97
CA ILE A 93 -8.02 -1.33 -3.09
C ILE A 93 -8.00 -0.95 -4.57
N SER A 94 -9.15 -1.01 -5.20
CA SER A 94 -9.36 -0.59 -6.59
C SER A 94 -10.40 0.51 -6.57
N ALA A 95 -9.97 1.77 -6.61
CA ALA A 95 -10.80 2.91 -6.28
C ALA A 95 -10.78 3.99 -7.37
N SER A 96 -11.95 4.43 -7.82
CA SER A 96 -12.12 5.42 -8.88
C SER A 96 -12.83 6.67 -8.37
N GLY A 97 -12.31 7.84 -8.72
CA GLY A 97 -12.89 9.13 -8.37
C GLY A 97 -13.05 9.29 -6.85
N SER A 98 -14.27 9.54 -6.36
CA SER A 98 -14.53 9.76 -4.93
C SER A 98 -14.20 8.56 -4.04
N ASN A 99 -14.27 7.32 -4.55
CA ASN A 99 -13.90 6.15 -3.77
C ASN A 99 -12.41 6.13 -3.41
N GLY A 100 -11.56 6.76 -4.23
CA GLY A 100 -10.13 6.91 -3.95
C GLY A 100 -9.80 7.82 -2.77
N ALA A 101 -10.76 8.57 -2.24
CA ALA A 101 -10.60 9.37 -1.03
C ALA A 101 -10.92 8.60 0.26
N ILE A 102 -11.47 7.38 0.15
CA ILE A 102 -11.84 6.56 1.30
C ILE A 102 -10.63 5.70 1.69
N ILE A 103 -10.12 5.91 2.91
CA ILE A 103 -9.01 5.12 3.45
C ILE A 103 -9.44 3.64 3.56
N HIS A 104 -8.57 2.75 3.11
CA HIS A 104 -8.82 1.30 3.05
C HIS A 104 -10.13 0.93 2.31
N TYR A 105 -10.48 1.71 1.26
CA TYR A 105 -11.66 1.43 0.45
C TYR A 105 -11.68 -0.01 -0.05
N ARG A 106 -12.85 -0.63 0.00
CA ARG A 106 -13.09 -1.94 -0.59
C ARG A 106 -14.28 -1.88 -1.54
N ALA A 107 -14.06 -2.19 -2.79
CA ALA A 107 -15.14 -2.32 -3.76
C ALA A 107 -16.02 -3.53 -3.40
N THR A 108 -17.33 -3.30 -3.32
CA THR A 108 -18.35 -4.34 -3.10
C THR A 108 -19.34 -4.29 -4.26
N ARG A 109 -20.28 -5.24 -4.33
CA ARG A 109 -21.32 -5.20 -5.36
C ARG A 109 -22.13 -3.90 -5.33
N SER A 110 -22.36 -3.34 -4.15
CA SER A 110 -23.14 -2.10 -3.96
C SER A 110 -22.33 -0.82 -4.20
N SER A 111 -21.03 -0.81 -3.87
CA SER A 111 -20.16 0.37 -3.99
C SER A 111 -19.35 0.42 -5.31
N ASN A 112 -19.37 -0.67 -6.10
CA ASN A 112 -18.61 -0.84 -7.32
C ASN A 112 -18.92 0.22 -8.37
N ARG A 113 -17.95 1.01 -8.77
CA ARG A 113 -18.08 2.08 -9.75
C ARG A 113 -17.47 1.72 -11.10
N LEU A 114 -18.01 2.36 -12.15
CA LEU A 114 -17.32 2.44 -13.44
C LEU A 114 -16.11 3.38 -13.32
N ILE A 115 -14.97 2.94 -13.81
CA ILE A 115 -13.76 3.74 -13.91
C ILE A 115 -13.90 4.63 -15.15
N LYS A 116 -14.24 5.90 -14.92
CA LYS A 116 -14.42 6.87 -15.99
C LYS A 116 -13.08 7.45 -16.42
N LYS A 117 -12.92 7.75 -17.71
CA LYS A 117 -11.66 8.33 -18.25
C LYS A 117 -11.25 9.65 -17.58
N LYS A 118 -12.20 10.41 -17.05
CA LYS A 118 -11.95 11.67 -16.33
C LYS A 118 -11.55 11.48 -14.88
N ASP A 119 -11.76 10.29 -14.32
CA ASP A 119 -11.46 10.02 -12.91
C ASP A 119 -9.96 9.78 -12.71
N ILE A 120 -9.51 10.04 -11.50
CA ILE A 120 -8.26 9.49 -10.97
C ILE A 120 -8.58 8.08 -10.47
N PHE A 121 -7.75 7.14 -10.83
CA PHE A 121 -7.85 5.75 -10.39
C PHE A 121 -6.67 5.41 -9.47
N LEU A 122 -6.99 4.93 -8.28
CA LEU A 122 -6.03 4.44 -7.30
C LEU A 122 -6.12 2.92 -7.24
N CYS A 123 -4.99 2.26 -7.36
CA CYS A 123 -4.86 0.84 -7.14
C CYS A 123 -3.77 0.58 -6.10
N ASP A 124 -4.18 0.05 -4.96
CA ASP A 124 -3.31 -0.38 -3.89
C ASP A 124 -3.48 -1.89 -3.68
N SER A 125 -2.42 -2.63 -3.84
CA SER A 125 -2.49 -4.09 -3.96
C SER A 125 -1.15 -4.75 -3.70
N GLY A 126 -1.19 -6.00 -3.30
CA GLY A 126 0.01 -6.78 -3.09
C GLY A 126 -0.23 -8.27 -3.33
N GLY A 127 0.85 -9.02 -3.41
CA GLY A 127 0.85 -10.46 -3.57
C GLY A 127 1.73 -11.15 -2.54
N GLN A 128 1.26 -12.27 -2.04
CA GLN A 128 2.09 -13.22 -1.35
C GLN A 128 2.70 -14.16 -2.39
N TYR A 129 4.00 -14.18 -2.44
CA TYR A 129 4.80 -15.06 -3.28
C TYR A 129 5.55 -16.08 -2.42
N LYS A 130 6.02 -17.17 -3.01
CA LYS A 130 6.86 -18.18 -2.33
C LYS A 130 8.12 -17.57 -1.71
N TYR A 131 8.60 -16.45 -2.25
CA TYR A 131 9.84 -15.81 -1.85
C TYR A 131 9.65 -14.57 -0.99
N GLY A 132 8.45 -13.99 -0.92
CA GLY A 132 8.19 -12.79 -0.13
C GLY A 132 6.86 -12.15 -0.42
N THR A 133 6.58 -11.09 0.30
CA THR A 133 5.33 -10.32 0.24
C THR A 133 5.57 -9.00 -0.48
N THR A 134 4.62 -8.59 -1.34
CA THR A 134 4.65 -7.28 -2.00
C THR A 134 3.48 -6.42 -1.55
N ASP A 135 3.69 -5.12 -1.66
CA ASP A 135 2.72 -4.06 -1.40
C ASP A 135 3.05 -2.90 -2.35
N ILE A 136 2.16 -2.62 -3.31
CA ILE A 136 2.40 -1.65 -4.39
C ILE A 136 1.17 -0.81 -4.61
N THR A 137 1.29 0.49 -4.37
CA THR A 137 0.24 1.47 -4.71
C THR A 137 0.58 2.23 -5.99
N ARG A 138 -0.40 2.42 -6.85
CA ARG A 138 -0.31 3.31 -8.02
C ARG A 138 -1.57 4.14 -8.16
N THR A 139 -1.36 5.46 -8.26
CA THR A 139 -2.40 6.41 -8.63
C THR A 139 -2.18 6.86 -10.05
N MET A 140 -3.20 6.78 -10.88
CA MET A 140 -3.08 7.09 -12.29
C MET A 140 -4.27 7.87 -12.83
N SER A 141 -4.02 8.56 -13.94
CA SER A 141 -5.05 9.12 -14.79
C SER A 141 -5.17 8.33 -16.08
N LEU A 142 -6.40 8.09 -16.51
CA LEU A 142 -6.69 7.42 -17.78
C LEU A 142 -6.82 8.42 -18.95
N ASN A 143 -6.87 9.72 -18.66
CA ASN A 143 -6.96 10.78 -19.65
C ASN A 143 -6.25 12.05 -19.14
N LYS A 144 -6.14 13.07 -20.01
CA LYS A 144 -5.58 14.38 -19.66
C LYS A 144 -6.37 15.00 -18.51
N GLN A 145 -5.66 15.45 -17.47
CA GLN A 145 -6.24 16.04 -16.28
C GLN A 145 -6.08 17.57 -16.27
N THR A 146 -6.89 18.22 -15.43
CA THR A 146 -6.83 19.66 -15.20
C THR A 146 -5.51 20.07 -14.56
N LYS A 147 -5.12 21.36 -14.72
CA LYS A 147 -3.93 21.92 -14.09
C LYS A 147 -3.98 21.79 -12.56
N LYS A 148 -5.17 21.96 -11.95
CA LYS A 148 -5.39 21.80 -10.50
C LYS A 148 -4.99 20.39 -10.04
N ILE A 149 -5.51 19.34 -10.70
CA ILE A 149 -5.21 17.94 -10.34
C ILE A 149 -3.72 17.64 -10.52
N LYS A 150 -3.11 18.09 -11.61
CA LYS A 150 -1.66 17.91 -11.85
C LYS A 150 -0.81 18.56 -10.76
N ASN A 151 -1.19 19.77 -10.32
CA ASN A 151 -0.48 20.46 -9.26
C ASN A 151 -0.58 19.71 -7.93
N ILE A 152 -1.78 19.27 -7.55
CA ILE A 152 -1.98 18.48 -6.32
C ILE A 152 -1.16 17.19 -6.37
N PHE A 153 -1.22 16.45 -7.48
CA PHE A 153 -0.41 15.24 -7.69
C PHE A 153 1.08 15.53 -7.51
N THR A 154 1.56 16.68 -8.04
CA THR A 154 2.96 17.09 -7.90
C THR A 154 3.32 17.41 -6.43
N TYR A 155 2.43 18.01 -5.66
CA TYR A 155 2.69 18.30 -4.24
C TYR A 155 2.78 17.00 -3.43
N VAL A 156 1.86 16.06 -3.67
CA VAL A 156 1.90 14.71 -3.06
C VAL A 156 3.21 13.98 -3.43
N LEU A 157 3.59 14.00 -4.70
CA LEU A 157 4.83 13.36 -5.17
C LEU A 157 6.08 13.98 -4.51
N LYS A 158 6.12 15.30 -4.36
CA LYS A 158 7.22 15.98 -3.65
C LYS A 158 7.30 15.56 -2.19
N GLY A 159 6.16 15.40 -1.51
CA GLY A 159 6.11 14.86 -0.14
C GLY A 159 6.64 13.43 -0.07
N HIS A 160 6.19 12.58 -0.98
CA HIS A 160 6.66 11.20 -1.08
C HIS A 160 8.18 11.11 -1.30
N ILE A 161 8.73 11.90 -2.23
CA ILE A 161 10.18 11.95 -2.49
C ILE A 161 10.93 12.44 -1.25
N ALA A 162 10.40 13.48 -0.55
CA ALA A 162 11.03 14.01 0.65
C ALA A 162 11.12 12.95 1.76
N VAL A 163 10.09 12.12 1.94
CA VAL A 163 10.12 10.99 2.88
C VAL A 163 11.10 9.91 2.42
N ALA A 164 11.03 9.50 1.14
CA ALA A 164 11.89 8.44 0.60
C ALA A 164 13.39 8.79 0.62
N SER A 165 13.73 10.08 0.50
CA SER A 165 15.11 10.59 0.54
C SER A 165 15.56 11.05 1.93
N ALA A 166 14.73 10.87 2.96
CA ALA A 166 15.05 11.34 4.31
C ALA A 166 16.20 10.54 4.94
N ASN A 167 17.14 11.25 5.56
CA ASN A 167 18.21 10.62 6.31
C ASN A 167 17.68 10.16 7.68
N LEU A 168 17.37 8.85 7.78
CA LEU A 168 16.80 8.25 8.99
C LEU A 168 17.71 8.38 10.22
N ASN A 169 19.02 8.48 10.05
CA ASN A 169 19.96 8.69 11.17
C ASN A 169 19.73 10.06 11.85
N LYS A 170 19.17 11.03 11.14
CA LYS A 170 18.83 12.37 11.66
C LYS A 170 17.39 12.46 12.17
N ILE A 171 16.55 11.47 11.90
CA ILE A 171 15.13 11.47 12.26
C ILE A 171 14.93 10.67 13.53
N LYS A 172 14.78 11.37 14.66
CA LYS A 172 14.61 10.76 15.98
C LYS A 172 13.15 10.38 16.30
N ARG A 173 12.16 10.88 15.54
CA ARG A 173 10.73 10.68 15.82
C ARG A 173 9.96 10.52 14.50
N ALA A 174 9.02 9.59 14.46
CA ALA A 174 8.22 9.29 13.27
C ALA A 174 7.40 10.48 12.75
N ASN A 175 6.94 11.37 13.63
CA ASN A 175 6.20 12.57 13.25
C ASN A 175 7.00 13.53 12.36
N LEU A 176 8.34 13.49 12.38
CA LEU A 176 9.17 14.27 11.46
C LEU A 176 9.04 13.79 10.01
N LEU A 177 8.81 12.49 9.80
CA LEU A 177 8.51 11.93 8.47
C LEU A 177 7.13 12.38 7.98
N ASP A 178 6.13 12.37 8.85
CA ASP A 178 4.79 12.87 8.54
C ASP A 178 4.83 14.34 8.13
N ASN A 179 5.56 15.19 8.86
CA ASN A 179 5.77 16.58 8.51
C ASN A 179 6.43 16.75 7.12
N LEU A 180 7.37 15.88 6.74
CA LEU A 180 7.97 15.91 5.41
C LEU A 180 6.95 15.57 4.31
N ALA A 181 6.10 14.57 4.55
CA ALA A 181 5.04 14.19 3.62
C ALA A 181 4.05 15.35 3.38
N ARG A 182 3.62 16.04 4.43
CA ARG A 182 2.61 17.12 4.40
C ARG A 182 3.15 18.46 3.92
N LYS A 183 4.45 18.71 4.04
CA LYS A 183 5.10 20.01 3.82
C LYS A 183 4.66 20.75 2.56
N PHE A 184 4.53 20.04 1.44
CA PHE A 184 4.24 20.66 0.14
C PHE A 184 2.74 20.91 -0.07
N LEU A 185 1.88 20.14 0.56
CA LEU A 185 0.44 20.34 0.60
C LEU A 185 0.10 21.52 1.51
N ASN A 186 0.63 21.54 2.73
CA ASN A 186 0.36 22.58 3.73
C ASN A 186 0.76 23.97 3.24
N LYS A 187 1.84 24.11 2.46
CA LYS A 187 2.22 25.36 1.80
C LYS A 187 1.17 25.90 0.82
N LYS A 188 0.17 25.09 0.46
CA LYS A 188 -0.92 25.45 -0.45
C LYS A 188 -2.29 25.41 0.21
N GLY A 189 -2.34 25.37 1.54
CA GLY A 189 -3.57 25.26 2.31
C GLY A 189 -4.31 23.93 2.09
N LEU A 190 -3.57 22.88 1.70
CA LEU A 190 -4.09 21.51 1.51
C LEU A 190 -3.47 20.59 2.54
N ASP A 191 -4.18 19.54 2.91
CA ASP A 191 -3.67 18.50 3.81
C ASP A 191 -4.29 17.14 3.49
N TYR A 192 -3.73 16.09 4.09
CA TYR A 192 -4.35 14.77 4.20
C TYR A 192 -5.38 14.79 5.35
N PRO A 193 -6.46 13.98 5.26
CA PRO A 193 -7.39 13.79 6.36
C PRO A 193 -6.73 13.16 7.60
#